data_23a5a8243134b36e7b220dfc105f5550
#
_entry.id   23a5a8243134b36e7b220dfc105f5550
#
_cell.length_a   1.000
_cell.length_b   1.000
_cell.length_c   1.000
_cell.angle_alpha   90.00
_cell.angle_beta   90.00
_cell.angle_gamma   90.00
#
_symmetry.space_group_name_H-M   'P 1'
#
loop_
_entity.id
_entity.type
_entity.pdbx_description
1 polymer ?
#
loop_
_entity_poly.entity_id
_entity_poly.type
_entity_poly.pdbx_seq_one_letter_code
_entity_poly.pdbx_strand_id
1 'polypeptide(L)'
;GEVMEKRVRPIAESMNAKIIMNCDVTKEDEVKAVFAQLEKVYGKIDFVVHAVAFANREDLTGEFINTSREGWDLALGVSSYSLVSLARNAKPIMNEGGSILALTYLGGEKVVANYNVMGVAKAALESSARYLAENLGKHGIRVNCISAGAVKTLAASGIDGFGKMLKAAVLKAPLKRNVTLEDVGKTGL
;
A
#
# COMPACT_ATOMS: atom_id res chain seq x y z
N GLY A 1 1.54 19.07 1.83
CA GLY A 1 1.75 19.45 3.21
C GLY A 1 3.21 19.29 3.64
N GLU A 2 3.52 19.66 4.88
CA GLU A 2 4.90 19.71 5.42
C GLU A 2 5.65 18.37 5.31
N VAL A 3 4.96 17.25 5.52
CA VAL A 3 5.55 15.89 5.39
C VAL A 3 5.98 15.61 3.95
N MET A 4 5.18 16.02 2.97
CA MET A 4 5.54 15.87 1.57
C MET A 4 6.81 16.66 1.25
N GLU A 5 6.87 17.93 1.64
CA GLU A 5 8.03 18.80 1.35
C GLU A 5 9.32 18.31 2.04
N LYS A 6 9.23 17.92 3.32
CA LYS A 6 10.42 17.54 4.10
C LYS A 6 10.91 16.12 3.87
N ARG A 7 10.03 15.19 3.48
CA ARG A 7 10.36 13.75 3.41
C ARG A 7 10.20 13.15 2.04
N VAL A 8 9.14 13.48 1.32
CA VAL A 8 8.85 12.84 0.02
C VAL A 8 9.60 13.55 -1.11
N ARG A 9 9.53 14.88 -1.15
CA ARG A 9 10.15 15.67 -2.24
C ARG A 9 11.65 15.38 -2.42
N PRO A 10 12.51 15.37 -1.37
CA PRO A 10 13.94 15.09 -1.56
C PRO A 10 14.21 13.72 -2.16
N ILE A 11 13.41 12.69 -1.79
CA ILE A 11 13.53 11.35 -2.35
C ILE A 11 13.10 11.34 -3.81
N ALA A 12 11.95 11.94 -4.11
CA ALA A 12 11.42 11.99 -5.46
C ALA A 12 12.35 12.77 -6.43
N GLU A 13 12.91 13.88 -5.98
CA GLU A 13 13.89 14.67 -6.74
C GLU A 13 15.19 13.88 -6.98
N SER A 14 15.67 13.12 -6.00
CA SER A 14 16.85 12.26 -6.18
C SER A 14 16.62 11.14 -7.21
N MET A 15 15.37 10.80 -7.48
CA MET A 15 14.93 9.84 -8.50
C MET A 15 14.54 10.53 -9.82
N ASN A 16 14.75 11.85 -9.95
CA ASN A 16 14.34 12.66 -11.11
C ASN A 16 12.82 12.56 -11.40
N ALA A 17 11.99 12.45 -10.36
CA ALA A 17 10.54 12.43 -10.55
C ALA A 17 10.04 13.75 -11.12
N LYS A 18 9.36 13.71 -12.26
CA LYS A 18 8.81 14.90 -12.94
C LYS A 18 7.52 15.40 -12.29
N ILE A 19 6.85 14.57 -11.52
CA ILE A 19 5.57 14.86 -10.88
C ILE A 19 5.67 14.49 -9.40
N ILE A 20 5.38 15.46 -8.55
CA ILE A 20 5.26 15.27 -7.09
C ILE A 20 4.00 16.00 -6.67
N MET A 21 2.95 15.27 -6.32
CA MET A 21 1.63 15.81 -5.99
C MET A 21 1.12 15.30 -4.66
N ASN A 22 0.37 16.12 -3.94
CA ASN A 22 -0.47 15.65 -2.84
C ASN A 22 -1.63 14.86 -3.44
N CYS A 23 -2.00 13.76 -2.80
CA CYS A 23 -3.17 12.98 -3.15
C CYS A 23 -3.73 12.31 -1.90
N ASP A 24 -4.90 12.72 -1.49
CA ASP A 24 -5.70 12.01 -0.51
C ASP A 24 -6.51 10.94 -1.26
N VAL A 25 -6.14 9.67 -1.08
CA VAL A 25 -6.76 8.55 -1.78
C VAL A 25 -8.23 8.32 -1.40
N THR A 26 -8.75 9.00 -0.39
CA THR A 26 -10.17 9.00 -0.04
C THR A 26 -10.97 9.98 -0.91
N LYS A 27 -10.30 10.85 -1.66
CA LYS A 27 -10.91 11.87 -2.52
C LYS A 27 -10.72 11.50 -3.99
N GLU A 28 -11.77 11.01 -4.61
CA GLU A 28 -11.75 10.59 -6.02
C GLU A 28 -11.27 11.69 -6.97
N ASP A 29 -11.56 12.96 -6.70
CA ASP A 29 -11.13 14.07 -7.56
C ASP A 29 -9.62 14.32 -7.46
N GLU A 30 -9.00 14.12 -6.28
CA GLU A 30 -7.55 14.21 -6.14
C GLU A 30 -6.87 13.04 -6.87
N VAL A 31 -7.42 11.83 -6.79
CA VAL A 31 -6.93 10.67 -7.54
C VAL A 31 -7.01 10.93 -9.04
N LYS A 32 -8.16 11.37 -9.56
CA LYS A 32 -8.32 11.72 -10.98
C LYS A 32 -7.33 12.79 -11.44
N ALA A 33 -7.10 13.82 -10.62
CA ALA A 33 -6.15 14.90 -10.96
C ALA A 33 -4.72 14.38 -11.12
N VAL A 34 -4.29 13.43 -10.26
CA VAL A 34 -2.97 12.78 -10.38
C VAL A 34 -2.86 12.03 -11.71
N PHE A 35 -3.83 11.20 -12.08
CA PHE A 35 -3.78 10.42 -13.32
C PHE A 35 -3.90 11.30 -14.57
N ALA A 36 -4.69 12.38 -14.54
CA ALA A 36 -4.72 13.37 -15.60
C ALA A 36 -3.36 14.06 -15.80
N GLN A 37 -2.66 14.38 -14.72
CA GLN A 37 -1.31 14.95 -14.80
C GLN A 37 -0.29 13.92 -15.30
N LEU A 38 -0.39 12.64 -14.90
CA LEU A 38 0.46 11.56 -15.42
C LEU A 38 0.25 11.40 -16.93
N GLU A 39 -0.99 11.37 -17.41
CA GLU A 39 -1.29 11.31 -18.83
C GLU A 39 -0.70 12.50 -19.61
N LYS A 40 -0.86 13.70 -19.10
CA LYS A 40 -0.32 14.92 -19.72
C LYS A 40 1.20 14.90 -19.85
N VAL A 41 1.93 14.36 -18.87
CA VAL A 41 3.40 14.40 -18.81
C VAL A 41 4.03 13.20 -19.50
N TYR A 42 3.44 12.00 -19.33
CA TYR A 42 4.03 10.74 -19.81
C TYR A 42 3.24 10.10 -20.95
N GLY A 43 1.96 10.46 -21.13
CA GLY A 43 1.04 9.82 -22.07
C GLY A 43 0.58 8.44 -21.55
N LYS A 44 1.51 7.55 -21.31
CA LYS A 44 1.27 6.19 -20.78
C LYS A 44 2.18 5.89 -19.60
N ILE A 45 1.77 4.91 -18.79
CA ILE A 45 2.54 4.40 -17.66
C ILE A 45 2.66 2.88 -17.72
N ASP A 46 3.72 2.32 -17.16
CA ASP A 46 4.00 0.89 -17.21
C ASP A 46 3.63 0.19 -15.91
N PHE A 47 3.67 0.89 -14.77
CA PHE A 47 3.32 0.29 -13.49
C PHE A 47 2.74 1.29 -12.50
N VAL A 48 2.02 0.76 -11.52
CA VAL A 48 1.52 1.46 -10.34
C VAL A 48 1.92 0.69 -9.09
N VAL A 49 2.50 1.38 -8.10
CA VAL A 49 2.76 0.79 -6.77
C VAL A 49 1.80 1.39 -5.75
N HIS A 50 0.91 0.57 -5.22
CA HIS A 50 0.02 0.92 -4.13
C HIS A 50 0.72 0.63 -2.79
N ALA A 51 1.32 1.65 -2.19
CA ALA A 51 2.00 1.57 -0.91
C ALA A 51 1.31 2.47 0.14
N VAL A 52 -0.01 2.46 0.15
CA VAL A 52 -0.86 3.30 1.01
C VAL A 52 -1.57 2.43 2.04
N ALA A 53 -1.55 2.83 3.30
CA ALA A 53 -2.34 2.23 4.36
C ALA A 53 -2.49 3.22 5.52
N PHE A 54 -3.67 3.25 6.12
CA PHE A 54 -3.93 4.04 7.32
C PHE A 54 -5.05 3.43 8.16
N ALA A 55 -4.89 3.48 9.47
CA ALA A 55 -5.95 3.27 10.45
C ALA A 55 -5.66 4.14 11.67
N ASN A 56 -6.69 4.51 12.41
CA ASN A 56 -6.52 5.21 13.68
C ASN A 56 -5.81 4.29 14.68
N ARG A 57 -5.00 4.87 15.55
CA ARG A 57 -4.21 4.09 16.52
C ARG A 57 -5.09 3.32 17.50
N GLU A 58 -6.17 3.90 17.93
CA GLU A 58 -7.17 3.30 18.83
C GLU A 58 -7.80 2.04 18.23
N ASP A 59 -7.99 2.01 16.90
CA ASP A 59 -8.57 0.85 16.19
C ASP A 59 -7.56 -0.27 15.91
N LEU A 60 -6.26 -0.04 16.20
CA LEU A 60 -5.20 -1.05 16.09
C LEU A 60 -4.93 -1.79 17.40
N THR A 61 -5.34 -1.22 18.54
CA THR A 61 -5.04 -1.76 19.88
C THR A 61 -6.31 -2.16 20.62
N GLY A 62 -6.14 -2.93 21.73
CA GLY A 62 -7.28 -3.39 22.50
C GLY A 62 -8.06 -4.53 21.84
N GLU A 63 -9.31 -4.68 22.23
CA GLU A 63 -10.19 -5.73 21.70
C GLU A 63 -10.76 -5.32 20.34
N PHE A 64 -10.60 -6.16 19.34
CA PHE A 64 -11.08 -5.92 17.97
C PHE A 64 -12.58 -5.61 17.89
N ILE A 65 -13.40 -6.19 18.76
CA ILE A 65 -14.85 -5.97 18.82
C ILE A 65 -15.22 -4.50 19.07
N ASN A 66 -14.30 -3.71 19.63
CA ASN A 66 -14.51 -2.29 19.92
C ASN A 66 -14.08 -1.37 18.76
N THR A 67 -13.73 -1.93 17.59
CA THR A 67 -13.42 -1.11 16.40
C THR A 67 -14.61 -0.21 16.05
N SER A 68 -14.36 1.09 15.95
CA SER A 68 -15.39 2.06 15.61
C SER A 68 -15.85 1.92 14.17
N ARG A 69 -17.09 2.35 13.87
CA ARG A 69 -17.61 2.36 12.50
C ARG A 69 -16.77 3.28 11.61
N GLU A 70 -16.45 4.46 12.11
CA GLU A 70 -15.65 5.46 11.43
C GLU A 70 -14.24 4.96 11.16
N GLY A 71 -13.60 4.32 12.15
CA GLY A 71 -12.27 3.72 12.01
C GLY A 71 -12.26 2.56 11.03
N TRP A 72 -13.32 1.74 11.01
CA TRP A 72 -13.51 0.68 10.02
C TRP A 72 -13.59 1.24 8.60
N ASP A 73 -14.47 2.21 8.36
CA ASP A 73 -14.70 2.81 7.06
C ASP A 73 -13.43 3.52 6.55
N LEU A 74 -12.72 4.22 7.44
CA LEU A 74 -11.44 4.85 7.14
C LEU A 74 -10.35 3.83 6.78
N ALA A 75 -10.18 2.79 7.58
CA ALA A 75 -9.13 1.78 7.35
C ALA A 75 -9.34 1.04 6.03
N LEU A 76 -10.57 0.60 5.73
CA LEU A 76 -10.89 -0.07 4.48
C LEU A 76 -10.86 0.88 3.28
N GLY A 77 -11.35 2.10 3.43
CA GLY A 77 -11.32 3.12 2.39
C GLY A 77 -9.91 3.44 1.92
N VAL A 78 -9.02 3.75 2.89
CA VAL A 78 -7.62 4.11 2.59
C VAL A 78 -6.78 2.90 2.20
N SER A 79 -6.92 1.76 2.89
CA SER A 79 -5.95 0.65 2.77
C SER A 79 -6.39 -0.45 1.80
N SER A 80 -7.62 -0.43 1.31
CA SER A 80 -8.15 -1.43 0.37
C SER A 80 -8.85 -0.82 -0.83
N TYR A 81 -9.93 -0.04 -0.63
CA TYR A 81 -10.69 0.54 -1.75
C TYR A 81 -9.83 1.45 -2.64
N SER A 82 -8.88 2.15 -2.07
CA SER A 82 -7.95 3.01 -2.82
C SER A 82 -7.22 2.26 -3.95
N LEU A 83 -6.92 0.96 -3.80
CA LEU A 83 -6.35 0.15 -4.88
C LEU A 83 -7.32 0.06 -6.07
N VAL A 84 -8.61 -0.10 -5.81
CA VAL A 84 -9.63 -0.16 -6.86
C VAL A 84 -9.77 1.18 -7.57
N SER A 85 -9.77 2.28 -6.81
CA SER A 85 -9.81 3.64 -7.35
C SER A 85 -8.57 3.94 -8.21
N LEU A 86 -7.35 3.63 -7.71
CA LEU A 86 -6.12 3.81 -8.46
C LEU A 86 -6.11 2.97 -9.75
N ALA A 87 -6.49 1.70 -9.68
CA ALA A 87 -6.53 0.80 -10.84
C ALA A 87 -7.53 1.29 -11.91
N ARG A 88 -8.70 1.80 -11.49
CA ARG A 88 -9.70 2.39 -12.39
C ARG A 88 -9.13 3.58 -13.17
N ASN A 89 -8.44 4.48 -12.49
CA ASN A 89 -7.88 5.67 -13.08
C ASN A 89 -6.59 5.39 -13.87
N ALA A 90 -5.81 4.38 -13.49
CA ALA A 90 -4.60 3.96 -14.19
C ALA A 90 -4.90 3.26 -15.52
N LYS A 91 -5.92 2.38 -15.55
CA LYS A 91 -6.25 1.52 -16.69
C LYS A 91 -6.24 2.25 -18.06
N PRO A 92 -6.85 3.44 -18.22
CA PRO A 92 -6.89 4.12 -19.54
C PRO A 92 -5.51 4.52 -20.07
N ILE A 93 -4.54 4.74 -19.18
CA ILE A 93 -3.20 5.23 -19.51
C ILE A 93 -2.10 4.18 -19.29
N MET A 94 -2.43 2.95 -18.90
CA MET A 94 -1.45 1.87 -18.79
C MET A 94 -1.13 1.25 -20.16
N ASN A 95 0.14 0.91 -20.34
CA ASN A 95 0.60 0.10 -21.46
C ASN A 95 0.12 -1.35 -21.32
N GLU A 96 0.00 -2.06 -22.44
CA GLU A 96 -0.09 -3.53 -22.45
C GLU A 96 1.17 -4.12 -21.82
N GLY A 97 1.02 -5.16 -21.02
CA GLY A 97 2.12 -5.72 -20.21
C GLY A 97 2.35 -4.97 -18.89
N GLY A 98 1.57 -3.93 -18.60
CA GLY A 98 1.68 -3.14 -17.37
C GLY A 98 1.44 -3.94 -16.10
N SER A 99 1.84 -3.38 -14.95
CA SER A 99 1.77 -4.04 -13.65
C SER A 99 1.22 -3.12 -12.57
N ILE A 100 0.29 -3.63 -11.77
CA ILE A 100 -0.16 -2.97 -10.52
C ILE A 100 0.32 -3.84 -9.36
N LEU A 101 1.02 -3.23 -8.42
CA LEU A 101 1.59 -3.89 -7.27
C LEU A 101 1.08 -3.27 -5.98
N ALA A 102 0.54 -4.06 -5.06
CA ALA A 102 0.08 -3.60 -3.77
C ALA A 102 0.93 -4.19 -2.62
N LEU A 103 1.21 -3.38 -1.60
CA LEU A 103 1.91 -3.84 -0.41
C LEU A 103 0.91 -4.33 0.63
N THR A 104 0.97 -5.62 0.93
CA THR A 104 0.18 -6.27 1.98
C THR A 104 1.05 -6.77 3.12
N TYR A 105 0.45 -7.49 4.05
CA TYR A 105 1.14 -8.03 5.22
C TYR A 105 0.41 -9.28 5.72
N LEU A 106 1.15 -10.18 6.36
CA LEU A 106 0.67 -11.44 6.95
C LEU A 106 -0.61 -11.30 7.79
N GLY A 107 -0.86 -10.12 8.36
CA GLY A 107 -2.08 -9.81 9.11
C GLY A 107 -3.38 -9.91 8.28
N GLY A 108 -3.30 -9.94 6.94
CA GLY A 108 -4.44 -10.24 6.06
C GLY A 108 -4.83 -11.72 6.05
N GLU A 109 -3.91 -12.62 6.40
CA GLU A 109 -4.12 -14.07 6.43
C GLU A 109 -4.23 -14.62 7.87
N LYS A 110 -3.50 -14.02 8.81
CA LYS A 110 -3.38 -14.51 10.19
C LYS A 110 -3.58 -13.37 11.17
N VAL A 111 -4.09 -13.70 12.37
CA VAL A 111 -4.20 -12.73 13.44
C VAL A 111 -2.80 -12.31 13.92
N VAL A 112 -2.56 -11.01 13.86
CA VAL A 112 -1.35 -10.36 14.38
C VAL A 112 -1.78 -9.40 15.50
N ALA A 113 -1.17 -9.52 16.67
CA ALA A 113 -1.46 -8.65 17.80
C ALA A 113 -1.22 -7.17 17.43
N ASN A 114 -2.10 -6.29 17.90
CA ASN A 114 -2.07 -4.84 17.63
C ASN A 114 -2.13 -4.48 16.13
N TYR A 115 -2.82 -5.29 15.35
CA TYR A 115 -3.05 -5.04 13.93
C TYR A 115 -4.55 -4.94 13.58
N ASN A 116 -5.41 -5.53 14.37
CA ASN A 116 -6.88 -5.43 14.39
C ASN A 116 -7.53 -5.10 13.02
N VAL A 117 -8.19 -3.96 12.89
CA VAL A 117 -8.89 -3.54 11.66
C VAL A 117 -7.98 -3.50 10.42
N MET A 118 -6.69 -3.23 10.59
CA MET A 118 -5.75 -3.24 9.47
C MET A 118 -5.57 -4.66 8.89
N GLY A 119 -5.66 -5.71 9.71
CA GLY A 119 -5.67 -7.10 9.24
C GLY A 119 -6.83 -7.35 8.28
N VAL A 120 -8.03 -6.90 8.65
CA VAL A 120 -9.23 -6.99 7.79
C VAL A 120 -9.05 -6.16 6.50
N ALA A 121 -8.50 -4.96 6.61
CA ALA A 121 -8.23 -4.12 5.45
C ALA A 121 -7.21 -4.76 4.48
N LYS A 122 -6.18 -5.45 5.01
CA LYS A 122 -5.22 -6.19 4.17
C LYS A 122 -5.83 -7.43 3.51
N ALA A 123 -6.70 -8.16 4.20
CA ALA A 123 -7.46 -9.26 3.59
C ALA A 123 -8.36 -8.75 2.43
N ALA A 124 -9.04 -7.61 2.65
CA ALA A 124 -9.85 -6.97 1.62
C ALA A 124 -8.99 -6.47 0.44
N LEU A 125 -7.79 -5.91 0.70
CA LEU A 125 -6.83 -5.50 -0.32
C LEU A 125 -6.40 -6.68 -1.20
N GLU A 126 -6.03 -7.81 -0.60
CA GLU A 126 -5.61 -9.02 -1.31
C GLU A 126 -6.75 -9.62 -2.15
N SER A 127 -7.96 -9.62 -1.61
CA SER A 127 -9.13 -10.04 -2.38
C SER A 127 -9.39 -9.09 -3.56
N SER A 128 -9.33 -7.77 -3.34
CA SER A 128 -9.48 -6.77 -4.40
C SER A 128 -8.43 -6.94 -5.49
N ALA A 129 -7.18 -7.24 -5.13
CA ALA A 129 -6.12 -7.50 -6.11
C ALA A 129 -6.44 -8.70 -7.00
N ARG A 130 -7.01 -9.79 -6.46
CA ARG A 130 -7.43 -10.97 -7.26
C ARG A 130 -8.55 -10.62 -8.26
N TYR A 131 -9.57 -9.87 -7.83
CA TYR A 131 -10.63 -9.43 -8.73
C TYR A 131 -10.14 -8.45 -9.80
N LEU A 132 -9.23 -7.55 -9.44
CA LEU A 132 -8.59 -6.65 -10.41
C LEU A 132 -7.70 -7.42 -11.40
N ALA A 133 -6.96 -8.44 -10.95
CA ALA A 133 -6.14 -9.28 -11.81
C ALA A 133 -6.97 -10.00 -12.88
N GLU A 134 -8.11 -10.57 -12.48
CA GLU A 134 -9.07 -11.19 -13.41
C GLU A 134 -9.62 -10.16 -14.41
N ASN A 135 -10.07 -8.98 -13.92
CA ASN A 135 -10.69 -7.97 -14.76
C ASN A 135 -9.70 -7.28 -15.71
N LEU A 136 -8.46 -7.09 -15.29
CA LEU A 136 -7.44 -6.36 -16.06
C LEU A 136 -6.56 -7.29 -16.92
N GLY A 137 -6.54 -8.57 -16.63
CA GLY A 137 -5.76 -9.57 -17.38
C GLY A 137 -6.07 -9.59 -18.87
N LYS A 138 -7.33 -9.43 -19.27
CA LYS A 138 -7.74 -9.30 -20.68
C LYS A 138 -7.20 -8.05 -21.39
N HIS A 139 -6.64 -7.10 -20.64
CA HIS A 139 -5.97 -5.91 -21.15
C HIS A 139 -4.44 -6.01 -21.03
N GLY A 140 -3.91 -7.21 -20.75
CA GLY A 140 -2.48 -7.43 -20.56
C GLY A 140 -1.89 -6.83 -19.28
N ILE A 141 -2.73 -6.37 -18.32
CA ILE A 141 -2.29 -5.73 -17.08
C ILE A 141 -2.31 -6.74 -15.94
N ARG A 142 -1.18 -6.93 -15.28
CA ARG A 142 -1.03 -7.82 -14.13
C ARG A 142 -1.29 -7.08 -12.83
N VAL A 143 -1.90 -7.75 -11.86
CA VAL A 143 -2.10 -7.19 -10.51
C VAL A 143 -1.63 -8.20 -9.47
N ASN A 144 -0.70 -7.79 -8.61
CA ASN A 144 -0.10 -8.65 -7.60
C ASN A 144 0.05 -7.94 -6.25
N CYS A 145 0.24 -8.73 -5.19
CA CYS A 145 0.57 -8.24 -3.87
C CYS A 145 1.95 -8.72 -3.43
N ILE A 146 2.71 -7.86 -2.74
CA ILE A 146 3.87 -8.27 -1.97
C ILE A 146 3.47 -8.32 -0.51
N SER A 147 3.47 -9.52 0.10
CA SER A 147 3.34 -9.71 1.54
C SER A 147 4.73 -9.64 2.16
N ALA A 148 5.19 -8.42 2.42
CA ALA A 148 6.48 -8.19 3.04
C ALA A 148 6.47 -8.62 4.51
N GLY A 149 7.62 -9.06 5.01
CA GLY A 149 7.84 -9.21 6.44
C GLY A 149 7.84 -7.87 7.18
N ALA A 150 8.13 -7.89 8.48
CA ALA A 150 8.23 -6.67 9.28
C ALA A 150 9.41 -5.81 8.80
N VAL A 151 9.12 -4.71 8.11
CA VAL A 151 10.10 -3.73 7.63
C VAL A 151 10.04 -2.49 8.52
N LYS A 152 11.19 -2.00 8.95
CA LYS A 152 11.28 -0.79 9.77
C LYS A 152 10.95 0.44 8.92
N THR A 153 9.68 0.85 8.95
CA THR A 153 9.17 2.06 8.29
C THR A 153 8.61 3.03 9.32
N LEU A 154 8.34 4.26 8.90
CA LEU A 154 7.69 5.25 9.76
C LEU A 154 6.31 4.78 10.21
N ALA A 155 5.51 4.22 9.30
CA ALA A 155 4.20 3.66 9.60
C ALA A 155 4.28 2.50 10.59
N ALA A 156 5.23 1.57 10.41
CA ALA A 156 5.43 0.44 11.30
C ALA A 156 5.90 0.85 12.70
N SER A 157 6.60 1.97 12.84
CA SER A 157 7.03 2.47 14.15
C SER A 157 5.87 2.93 15.04
N GLY A 158 4.68 3.17 14.47
CA GLY A 158 3.45 3.48 15.22
C GLY A 158 2.75 2.24 15.83
N ILE A 159 3.20 1.03 15.50
CA ILE A 159 2.64 -0.22 16.04
C ILE A 159 3.28 -0.52 17.39
N ASP A 160 2.47 -0.67 18.43
CA ASP A 160 2.97 -1.02 19.77
C ASP A 160 3.64 -2.40 19.76
N GLY A 161 4.84 -2.48 20.34
CA GLY A 161 5.62 -3.72 20.39
C GLY A 161 6.36 -4.08 19.09
N PHE A 162 6.41 -3.19 18.08
CA PHE A 162 7.06 -3.45 16.80
C PHE A 162 8.53 -3.91 16.94
N GLY A 163 9.28 -3.37 17.88
CA GLY A 163 10.66 -3.81 18.17
C GLY A 163 10.76 -5.27 18.63
N LYS A 164 9.78 -5.74 19.41
CA LYS A 164 9.71 -7.17 19.83
C LYS A 164 9.34 -8.05 18.63
N MET A 165 8.45 -7.57 17.77
CA MET A 165 8.05 -8.27 16.54
C MET A 165 9.23 -8.44 15.57
N LEU A 166 10.06 -7.41 15.38
CA LEU A 166 11.30 -7.51 14.58
C LEU A 166 12.26 -8.57 15.12
N LYS A 167 12.49 -8.60 16.44
CA LYS A 167 13.34 -9.63 17.07
C LYS A 167 12.77 -11.03 16.89
N ALA A 168 11.46 -11.21 17.08
CA ALA A 168 10.79 -12.50 16.87
C ALA A 168 10.83 -12.94 15.40
N ALA A 169 10.73 -12.02 14.46
CA ALA A 169 10.84 -12.30 13.02
C ALA A 169 12.20 -12.88 12.67
N VAL A 170 13.31 -12.30 13.18
CA VAL A 170 14.67 -12.83 12.97
C VAL A 170 14.80 -14.29 13.47
N LEU A 171 14.25 -14.58 14.64
CA LEU A 171 14.32 -15.94 15.20
C LEU A 171 13.58 -16.98 14.34
N LYS A 172 12.44 -16.58 13.74
CA LYS A 172 11.60 -17.44 12.92
C LYS A 172 12.05 -17.52 11.47
N ALA A 173 12.65 -16.45 10.94
CA ALA A 173 13.08 -16.40 9.55
C ALA A 173 14.17 -17.45 9.26
N PRO A 174 14.06 -18.22 8.17
CA PRO A 174 15.11 -19.19 7.79
C PRO A 174 16.49 -18.53 7.63
N LEU A 175 16.56 -17.35 7.02
CA LEU A 175 17.80 -16.58 6.83
C LEU A 175 18.29 -15.84 8.07
N LYS A 176 17.60 -15.97 9.22
CA LYS A 176 17.96 -15.35 10.50
C LYS A 176 18.25 -13.84 10.42
N ARG A 177 17.55 -13.16 9.50
CA ARG A 177 17.58 -11.69 9.36
C ARG A 177 16.18 -11.16 9.05
N ASN A 178 15.99 -9.87 9.33
CA ASN A 178 14.79 -9.18 8.88
C ASN A 178 14.86 -8.90 7.37
N VAL A 179 13.68 -8.76 6.75
CA VAL A 179 13.54 -8.24 5.40
C VAL A 179 13.98 -6.76 5.36
N THR A 180 14.64 -6.36 4.29
CA THR A 180 15.08 -4.99 4.06
C THR A 180 14.19 -4.28 3.02
N LEU A 181 14.30 -2.95 2.94
CA LEU A 181 13.65 -2.17 1.87
C LEU A 181 14.16 -2.60 0.48
N GLU A 182 15.43 -2.96 0.39
CA GLU A 182 16.04 -3.47 -0.85
C GLU A 182 15.46 -4.82 -1.27
N ASP A 183 15.24 -5.74 -0.32
CA ASP A 183 14.57 -7.03 -0.60
C ASP A 183 13.17 -6.80 -1.19
N VAL A 184 12.39 -5.86 -0.59
CA VAL A 184 11.04 -5.52 -1.07
C VAL A 184 11.12 -4.87 -2.45
N GLY A 185 12.03 -3.93 -2.65
CA GLY A 185 12.21 -3.24 -3.94
C GLY A 185 12.57 -4.22 -5.06
N LYS A 186 13.54 -5.12 -4.83
CA LYS A 186 13.93 -6.17 -5.79
C LYS A 186 12.81 -7.17 -6.11
N THR A 187 11.91 -7.41 -5.15
CA THR A 187 10.74 -8.29 -5.37
C THR A 187 9.70 -7.61 -6.26
N GLY A 188 9.65 -6.28 -6.27
CA GLY A 188 8.71 -5.48 -7.06
C GLY A 188 9.15 -5.23 -8.51
N LEU A 189 10.39 -5.53 -8.84
CA LEU A 189 10.95 -5.43 -10.20
C LEU A 189 10.64 -6.70 -11.02
#